data_379aa8ec4544e493d7bc1fd10ba5209f
#
_entry.id   379aa8ec4544e493d7bc1fd10ba5209f
#
_cell.length_a   1.000
_cell.length_b   1.000
_cell.length_c   1.000
_cell.angle_alpha   90.00
_cell.angle_beta   90.00
_cell.angle_gamma   90.00
#
_symmetry.space_group_name_H-M   'P 1'
#
loop_
_entity.id
_entity.type
_entity.pdbx_description
1 polymer ?
#
loop_
_entity_poly.entity_id
_entity_poly.type
_entity_poly.pdbx_seq_one_letter_code
_entity_poly.pdbx_strand_id
1 'polypeptide(L)'
;MDKIYISNQVKLEILRICGQPTHKAYNLPGNLTLDIFNYGYNEELCRILEQKLQEIASQYQTGKIILPGDVCKNHTVSECIKMVFA
;
A
#
# COMPACT_ATOMS: atom_id res chain seq x y z
N MET A 1 17.87 7.00 -0.05
CA MET A 1 16.43 6.73 0.05
C MET A 1 16.15 5.97 1.34
N ASP A 2 15.25 6.46 2.15
CA ASP A 2 14.91 5.83 3.43
C ASP A 2 13.78 4.81 3.22
N LYS A 3 14.15 3.53 3.15
CA LYS A 3 13.17 2.45 2.93
C LYS A 3 12.18 2.31 4.08
N ILE A 4 12.61 2.57 5.30
CA ILE A 4 11.72 2.49 6.47
C ILE A 4 10.66 3.58 6.39
N TYR A 5 11.05 4.80 6.05
CA TYR A 5 10.12 5.91 5.91
C TYR A 5 9.11 5.65 4.80
N ILE A 6 9.57 5.18 3.65
CA ILE A 6 8.70 4.90 2.50
C ILE A 6 7.76 3.74 2.83
N SER A 7 8.26 2.70 3.48
CA SER A 7 7.41 1.58 3.93
C SER A 7 6.29 2.05 4.85
N ASN A 8 6.60 2.98 5.76
CA ASN A 8 5.58 3.55 6.65
C ASN A 8 4.56 4.38 5.88
N GLN A 9 4.97 5.09 4.84
CA GLN A 9 4.03 5.82 3.98
C GLN A 9 3.06 4.87 3.28
N VAL A 10 3.54 3.72 2.80
CA VAL A 10 2.67 2.71 2.20
C VAL A 10 1.66 2.19 3.22
N LYS A 11 2.12 1.87 4.42
CA LYS A 11 1.25 1.38 5.50
C LYS A 11 0.19 2.41 5.89
N LEU A 12 0.58 3.68 5.97
CA LEU A 12 -0.35 4.78 6.26
C LEU A 12 -1.44 4.86 5.20
N GLU A 13 -1.09 4.77 3.93
CA GLU A 13 -2.08 4.85 2.85
C GLU A 13 -3.02 3.64 2.86
N ILE A 14 -2.51 2.45 3.14
CA ILE A 14 -3.35 1.26 3.26
C ILE A 14 -4.43 1.47 4.33
N LEU A 15 -4.04 1.95 5.50
CA LEU A 15 -4.98 2.17 6.60
C LEU A 15 -5.93 3.33 6.32
N ARG A 16 -5.41 4.43 5.77
CA ARG A 16 -6.20 5.64 5.51
C ARG A 16 -7.32 5.36 4.51
N ILE A 17 -7.01 4.66 3.42
CA ILE A 17 -7.97 4.40 2.35
C ILE A 17 -9.12 3.53 2.86
N CYS A 18 -8.85 2.56 3.72
CA CYS A 18 -9.89 1.67 4.23
C CYS A 18 -10.53 2.16 5.53
N GLY A 19 -10.21 3.39 5.97
CA GLY A 19 -10.83 3.99 7.14
C GLY A 19 -10.34 3.46 8.48
N GLN A 20 -9.19 2.81 8.51
CA GLN A 20 -8.61 2.30 9.75
C GLN A 20 -7.76 3.37 10.45
N PRO A 21 -7.58 3.25 11.78
CA PRO A 21 -6.74 4.20 12.51
C PRO A 21 -5.30 4.20 12.02
N THR A 22 -4.80 5.37 11.59
CA THR A 22 -3.47 5.47 10.98
C THR A 22 -2.33 5.35 11.99
N HIS A 23 -2.60 5.56 13.28
CA HIS A 23 -1.56 5.40 14.32
C HIS A 23 -1.06 3.96 14.42
N LYS A 24 -1.79 3.00 13.87
CA LYS A 24 -1.38 1.60 13.86
C LYS A 24 -0.35 1.28 12.76
N ALA A 25 -0.05 2.23 11.88
CA ALA A 25 0.82 1.98 10.72
C ALA A 25 2.21 1.47 11.12
N TYR A 26 2.80 2.05 12.17
CA TYR A 26 4.16 1.69 12.59
C TYR A 26 4.26 0.27 13.13
N ASN A 27 3.15 -0.30 13.59
CA ASN A 27 3.11 -1.66 14.12
C ASN A 27 2.37 -2.64 13.20
N LEU A 28 2.08 -2.22 11.97
CA LEU A 28 1.32 -3.05 11.03
C LEU A 28 2.20 -4.20 10.52
N PRO A 29 1.82 -5.47 10.81
CA PRO A 29 2.60 -6.60 10.29
C PRO A 29 2.56 -6.68 8.77
N GLY A 30 3.72 -6.97 8.17
CA GLY A 30 3.83 -7.05 6.72
C GLY A 30 3.17 -8.26 6.09
N ASN A 31 2.89 -9.31 6.88
CA ASN A 31 2.30 -10.54 6.38
C ASN A 31 0.77 -10.53 6.34
N LEU A 32 0.15 -9.44 6.77
CA LEU A 32 -1.31 -9.31 6.68
C LEU A 32 -1.73 -9.09 5.24
N THR A 33 -2.79 -9.76 4.82
CA THR A 33 -3.34 -9.58 3.48
C THR A 33 -4.37 -8.43 3.48
N LEU A 34 -4.55 -7.79 2.32
CA LEU A 34 -5.43 -6.64 2.22
C LEU A 34 -6.89 -6.99 2.50
N ASP A 35 -7.28 -8.25 2.28
CA ASP A 35 -8.68 -8.67 2.48
C ASP A 35 -9.13 -8.62 3.94
N ILE A 36 -8.22 -8.61 4.91
CA ILE A 36 -8.60 -8.45 6.32
C ILE A 36 -8.95 -7.00 6.67
N PHE A 37 -8.59 -6.05 5.82
CA PHE A 37 -9.10 -4.68 5.89
C PHE A 37 -10.39 -4.64 5.05
N ASN A 38 -10.81 -3.57 4.50
CA ASN A 38 -12.03 -3.53 3.72
C ASN A 38 -11.83 -3.86 2.23
N TYR A 39 -10.60 -4.13 1.83
CA TYR A 39 -10.25 -4.36 0.42
C TYR A 39 -10.89 -5.63 -0.17
N GLY A 40 -11.25 -6.61 0.68
CA GLY A 40 -11.87 -7.85 0.23
C GLY A 40 -13.25 -7.66 -0.38
N TYR A 41 -13.92 -6.57 -0.04
CA TYR A 41 -15.29 -6.31 -0.46
C TYR A 41 -15.41 -5.14 -1.45
N ASN A 42 -14.30 -4.48 -1.76
CA ASN A 42 -14.36 -3.27 -2.58
C ASN A 42 -13.10 -3.13 -3.43
N GLU A 43 -13.19 -3.56 -4.68
CA GLU A 43 -12.08 -3.45 -5.62
C GLU A 43 -11.70 -2.00 -5.91
N GLU A 44 -12.63 -1.07 -5.75
CA GLU A 44 -12.33 0.35 -5.92
C GLU A 44 -11.24 0.80 -4.96
N LEU A 45 -11.22 0.27 -3.73
CA LEU A 45 -10.15 0.59 -2.79
C LEU A 45 -8.79 0.13 -3.31
N CYS A 46 -8.73 -1.02 -3.99
CA CYS A 46 -7.50 -1.48 -4.61
C CYS A 46 -7.04 -0.51 -5.71
N ARG A 47 -7.97 0.01 -6.52
CA ARG A 47 -7.64 0.99 -7.56
C ARG A 47 -7.14 2.30 -6.94
N ILE A 48 -7.76 2.76 -5.86
CA ILE A 48 -7.31 3.96 -5.15
C ILE A 48 -5.92 3.73 -4.56
N LEU A 49 -5.68 2.57 -3.96
CA LEU A 49 -4.37 2.24 -3.40
C LEU A 49 -3.29 2.23 -4.49
N GLU A 50 -3.58 1.68 -5.65
CA GLU A 50 -2.64 1.70 -6.79
C GLU A 50 -2.21 3.12 -7.12
N GLN A 51 -3.16 4.05 -7.17
CA GLN A 51 -2.85 5.46 -7.44
C GLN A 51 -1.96 6.05 -6.36
N LYS A 52 -2.23 5.74 -5.09
CA LYS A 52 -1.42 6.24 -3.98
C LYS A 52 -0.02 5.64 -3.97
N LEU A 53 0.10 4.36 -4.28
CA LEU A 53 1.41 3.73 -4.40
C LEU A 53 2.21 4.34 -5.55
N GLN A 54 1.56 4.64 -6.67
CA GLN A 54 2.21 5.31 -7.80
C GLN A 54 2.67 6.72 -7.40
N GLU A 55 1.87 7.46 -6.63
CA GLU A 55 2.26 8.78 -6.14
C GLU A 55 3.51 8.68 -5.26
N ILE A 56 3.56 7.68 -4.38
CA ILE A 56 4.73 7.46 -3.52
C ILE A 56 5.96 7.12 -4.37
N ALA A 57 5.82 6.20 -5.32
CA ALA A 57 6.92 5.83 -6.20
C ALA A 57 7.45 7.03 -6.98
N SER A 58 6.57 7.88 -7.48
CA SER A 58 6.95 9.08 -8.22
C SER A 58 7.61 10.12 -7.31
N GLN A 59 7.06 10.32 -6.12
CA GLN A 59 7.58 11.29 -5.16
C GLN A 59 9.00 10.96 -4.73
N TYR A 60 9.29 9.68 -4.52
CA TYR A 60 10.61 9.23 -4.07
C TYR A 60 11.49 8.72 -5.22
N GLN A 61 11.01 8.86 -6.46
CA GLN A 61 11.77 8.55 -7.68
C GLN A 61 12.31 7.12 -7.68
N THR A 62 11.46 6.16 -7.29
CA THR A 62 11.87 4.75 -7.23
C THR A 62 11.98 4.11 -8.61
N GLY A 63 11.36 4.70 -9.63
CA GLY A 63 11.33 4.13 -10.98
C GLY A 63 10.27 3.06 -11.20
N LYS A 64 9.47 2.75 -10.17
CA LYS A 64 8.42 1.74 -10.32
C LYS A 64 7.17 2.33 -10.94
N ILE A 65 6.50 1.53 -11.77
CA ILE A 65 5.23 1.88 -12.39
C ILE A 65 4.20 0.88 -11.91
N ILE A 66 3.10 1.39 -11.37
CA ILE A 66 2.01 0.58 -10.84
C ILE A 66 0.80 0.75 -11.73
N LEU A 67 0.34 -0.35 -12.31
CA LEU A 67 -0.75 -0.35 -13.29
C LEU A 67 -2.06 -0.81 -12.64
N PRO A 68 -3.22 -0.42 -13.20
CA PRO A 68 -4.50 -0.94 -12.73
C PRO A 68 -4.52 -2.46 -12.77
N GLY A 69 -4.91 -3.08 -11.66
CA GLY A 69 -4.91 -4.53 -11.52
C GLY A 69 -3.70 -5.10 -10.80
N ASP A 70 -2.66 -4.31 -10.57
CA ASP A 70 -1.46 -4.78 -9.88
C ASP A 70 -1.72 -5.05 -8.39
N VAL A 71 -2.65 -4.33 -7.78
CA VAL A 71 -3.01 -4.52 -6.38
C VAL A 71 -4.26 -5.39 -6.30
N CYS A 72 -4.18 -6.48 -5.57
CA CYS A 72 -5.29 -7.41 -5.33
C CYS A 72 -5.50 -7.59 -3.83
N LYS A 73 -6.73 -7.95 -3.46
CA LYS A 73 -7.11 -8.13 -2.05
C LYS A 73 -6.30 -9.20 -1.32
N ASN A 74 -5.75 -10.16 -2.05
CA ASN A 74 -4.94 -11.24 -1.47
C ASN A 74 -3.45 -10.91 -1.39
N HIS A 75 -3.03 -9.75 -1.84
CA HIS A 75 -1.66 -9.29 -1.64
C HIS A 75 -1.44 -8.90 -0.19
N THR A 76 -0.22 -9.14 0.31
CA THR A 76 0.15 -8.73 1.67
C THR A 76 0.61 -7.27 1.69
N VAL A 77 0.67 -6.70 2.90
CA VAL A 77 1.23 -5.37 3.11
C VAL A 77 2.67 -5.31 2.58
N SER A 78 3.47 -6.34 2.86
CA SER A 78 4.86 -6.42 2.36
C SER A 78 4.92 -6.41 0.84
N GLU A 79 4.01 -7.10 0.17
CA GLU A 79 3.96 -7.11 -1.29
C GLU A 79 3.63 -5.74 -1.85
N CYS A 80 2.73 -5.00 -1.21
CA CYS A 80 2.44 -3.62 -1.59
C CYS A 80 3.66 -2.71 -1.44
N ILE A 81 4.43 -2.90 -0.36
CA ILE A 81 5.66 -2.15 -0.15
C ILE A 81 6.66 -2.46 -1.27
N LYS A 82 6.81 -3.73 -1.64
CA LYS A 82 7.72 -4.14 -2.71
C LYS A 82 7.34 -3.55 -4.07
N MET A 83 6.06 -3.28 -4.28
CA MET A 83 5.62 -2.66 -5.54
C MET A 83 6.17 -1.25 -5.72
N VAL A 84 6.49 -0.57 -4.64
CA VAL A 84 7.02 0.80 -4.66
C VAL A 84 8.53 0.82 -4.84
N PHE A 85 9.23 -0.24 -4.46
CA PHE A 85 10.69 -0.32 -4.58
C PHE A 85 11.12 -1.06 -5.84
N ALA A 86 12.19 -0.59 -6.43
CA ALA A 86 12.83 -1.24 -7.56
C ALA A 86 13.53 -2.55 -7.13
#